data_1baeb65d5a7f69fdc41b0505dda0a090
#
_entry.id   1baeb65d5a7f69fdc41b0505dda0a090
#
_cell.length_a   1.000
_cell.length_b   1.000
_cell.length_c   1.000
_cell.angle_alpha   90.00
_cell.angle_beta   90.00
_cell.angle_gamma   90.00
#
_symmetry.space_group_name_H-M   'P 1'
#
loop_
_entity.id
_entity.type
_entity.pdbx_description
1 polymer ?
#
loop_
_entity_poly.entity_id
_entity_poly.type
_entity_poly.pdbx_seq_one_letter_code
_entity_poly.pdbx_strand_id
1 'polypeptide(L)'
;MSFPRAAANHPFRVLAVLLAAAVGVLLPGPRAAAAAGGPSLAEGTSVGIHNTYGDTAQFPFLADALDTGASLIELDTWVDPFTHEWKVSHANPLGNKNNCVDAAGPADLYRGGTNKDLGSCLDDLRIWLGAHPGHAPVMVKLELKAGFDATVGLGPAQLDALVRTHLGGAVFRPADLLGGYPSLDAAARAGNWPSRAALAGKVILEAIPGTFEQSNPFDHLWTDTEYAQYLNGLQAAGAIGQAQIFPSVLGAAAGDPRTRYPDASLRQWFVVFDGDAHAYVDGGVDTSWYDTNHYLLVMTDAQNVTPALSDTAPALADATARVARLAAAHASFVSCDWTGLPAVLGEQLQRGQ
;
A
#
# COMPACT_ATOMS: atom_id res chain seq x y z
N MET A 1 -82.73 15.13 -50.47
CA MET A 1 -82.75 16.46 -51.08
C MET A 1 -81.44 17.15 -50.75
N SER A 2 -80.71 17.44 -51.81
CA SER A 2 -79.72 18.53 -52.06
C SER A 2 -78.68 18.88 -51.06
N PHE A 3 -77.48 18.77 -51.56
CA PHE A 3 -76.21 19.31 -51.14
C PHE A 3 -76.14 20.87 -51.13
N PRO A 4 -75.10 21.53 -50.53
CA PRO A 4 -73.78 21.56 -51.16
C PRO A 4 -72.52 21.54 -50.23
N ARG A 5 -71.43 21.31 -50.94
CA ARG A 5 -70.06 21.34 -50.53
C ARG A 5 -69.56 22.76 -50.15
N ALA A 6 -68.67 22.82 -49.20
CA ALA A 6 -67.72 23.93 -49.11
C ALA A 6 -66.29 23.34 -48.84
N ALA A 7 -65.37 23.74 -49.74
CA ALA A 7 -63.96 23.40 -49.70
C ALA A 7 -63.21 24.32 -48.72
N ALA A 8 -62.30 23.80 -47.91
CA ALA A 8 -61.38 24.56 -47.10
C ALA A 8 -59.92 24.19 -47.46
N ASN A 9 -59.18 25.16 -47.93
CA ASN A 9 -57.76 25.13 -48.25
C ASN A 9 -56.92 25.02 -46.98
N HIS A 10 -56.02 24.04 -46.94
CA HIS A 10 -54.98 24.02 -45.96
C HIS A 10 -53.63 24.48 -46.53
N PRO A 11 -52.93 25.47 -45.91
CA PRO A 11 -51.59 25.81 -46.29
C PRO A 11 -50.58 24.84 -45.63
N PHE A 12 -49.69 24.29 -46.45
CA PHE A 12 -48.52 23.52 -46.04
C PHE A 12 -47.58 24.41 -45.20
N ARG A 13 -47.39 24.05 -43.94
CA ARG A 13 -46.28 24.58 -43.11
C ARG A 13 -45.10 23.64 -43.25
N VAL A 14 -44.04 24.13 -43.91
CA VAL A 14 -42.72 23.50 -43.95
C VAL A 14 -42.06 23.70 -42.59
N LEU A 15 -41.89 22.62 -41.85
CA LEU A 15 -41.17 22.61 -40.59
C LEU A 15 -39.65 22.41 -40.89
N ALA A 16 -38.88 23.46 -40.81
CA ALA A 16 -37.42 23.37 -40.90
C ALA A 16 -36.86 22.79 -39.56
N VAL A 17 -36.36 21.56 -39.61
CA VAL A 17 -35.64 20.96 -38.49
C VAL A 17 -34.20 21.45 -38.51
N LEU A 18 -33.87 22.35 -37.59
CA LEU A 18 -32.50 22.75 -37.31
C LEU A 18 -31.84 21.65 -36.45
N LEU A 19 -30.94 20.86 -37.06
CA LEU A 19 -30.02 19.99 -36.32
C LEU A 19 -28.93 20.90 -35.68
N ALA A 20 -29.03 21.12 -34.38
CA ALA A 20 -27.94 21.67 -33.59
C ALA A 20 -26.95 20.54 -33.27
N ALA A 21 -25.81 20.53 -33.97
CA ALA A 21 -24.68 19.69 -33.61
C ALA A 21 -24.05 20.23 -32.30
N ALA A 22 -24.31 19.57 -31.18
CA ALA A 22 -23.60 19.85 -29.92
C ALA A 22 -22.17 19.29 -30.03
N VAL A 23 -21.23 20.16 -30.34
CA VAL A 23 -19.79 19.89 -30.17
C VAL A 23 -19.54 19.84 -28.64
N GLY A 24 -19.48 18.64 -28.10
CA GLY A 24 -19.06 18.42 -26.72
C GLY A 24 -17.58 18.81 -26.56
N VAL A 25 -17.32 20.00 -26.05
CA VAL A 25 -16.00 20.37 -25.56
C VAL A 25 -15.74 19.52 -24.31
N LEU A 26 -14.93 18.46 -24.44
CA LEU A 26 -14.33 17.76 -23.33
C LEU A 26 -13.44 18.76 -22.59
N LEU A 27 -13.96 19.38 -21.55
CA LEU A 27 -13.14 20.11 -20.58
C LEU A 27 -12.21 19.10 -19.92
N PRO A 28 -10.88 19.33 -19.91
CA PRO A 28 -9.99 18.51 -19.09
C PRO A 28 -10.46 18.65 -17.65
N GLY A 29 -10.71 17.50 -17.00
CA GLY A 29 -11.03 17.44 -15.58
C GLY A 29 -9.96 18.17 -14.76
N PRO A 30 -10.29 18.61 -13.53
CA PRO A 30 -9.32 19.29 -12.68
C PRO A 30 -8.11 18.38 -12.51
N ARG A 31 -6.98 18.77 -13.13
CA ARG A 31 -5.68 18.26 -12.73
C ARG A 31 -5.55 18.62 -11.26
N ALA A 32 -5.47 17.61 -10.39
CA ALA A 32 -5.00 17.84 -9.04
C ALA A 32 -3.71 18.65 -9.18
N ALA A 33 -3.69 19.83 -8.59
CA ALA A 33 -2.50 20.66 -8.60
C ALA A 33 -1.38 19.79 -8.00
N ALA A 34 -0.39 19.45 -8.80
CA ALA A 34 0.84 18.85 -8.29
C ALA A 34 1.33 19.83 -7.22
N ALA A 35 1.21 19.44 -5.95
CA ALA A 35 1.67 20.25 -4.85
C ALA A 35 3.15 20.51 -5.08
N ALA A 36 3.53 21.77 -5.14
CA ALA A 36 4.89 22.19 -5.37
C ALA A 36 5.83 21.48 -4.36
N GLY A 37 6.81 20.74 -4.87
CA GLY A 37 7.96 20.39 -4.06
C GLY A 37 8.36 18.93 -3.99
N GLY A 38 9.09 18.45 -4.98
CA GLY A 38 9.83 17.19 -4.88
C GLY A 38 9.23 16.02 -5.67
N PRO A 39 9.97 14.90 -5.74
CA PRO A 39 9.57 13.71 -6.48
C PRO A 39 8.29 13.10 -5.89
N SER A 40 7.49 12.47 -6.75
CA SER A 40 6.33 11.70 -6.31
C SER A 40 6.80 10.48 -5.47
N LEU A 41 5.87 9.88 -4.73
CA LEU A 41 6.17 8.67 -3.97
C LEU A 41 6.75 7.57 -4.87
N ALA A 42 6.23 7.43 -6.08
CA ALA A 42 6.65 6.41 -7.03
C ALA A 42 8.02 6.67 -7.68
N GLU A 43 8.56 7.89 -7.58
CA GLU A 43 9.86 8.28 -8.18
C GLU A 43 11.04 8.15 -7.21
N GLY A 44 10.79 7.70 -5.99
CA GLY A 44 11.87 7.59 -5.01
C GLY A 44 12.00 6.20 -4.41
N THR A 45 13.15 5.94 -3.80
CA THR A 45 13.47 4.75 -3.02
C THR A 45 13.69 5.15 -1.57
N SER A 46 13.08 4.43 -0.64
CA SER A 46 13.28 4.54 0.80
C SER A 46 13.69 3.21 1.39
N VAL A 47 14.29 3.23 2.57
CA VAL A 47 14.71 2.01 3.28
C VAL A 47 13.78 1.76 4.47
N GLY A 48 13.63 0.50 4.82
CA GLY A 48 12.85 0.03 5.94
C GLY A 48 13.41 -1.21 6.59
N ILE A 49 12.71 -1.66 7.61
CA ILE A 49 13.14 -2.74 8.50
C ILE A 49 12.18 -3.92 8.35
N HIS A 50 12.74 -5.08 8.01
CA HIS A 50 12.05 -6.36 8.03
C HIS A 50 11.78 -6.78 9.49
N ASN A 51 10.62 -7.36 9.77
CA ASN A 51 10.23 -7.80 11.11
C ASN A 51 10.44 -6.74 12.22
N THR A 52 10.14 -5.48 11.94
CA THR A 52 10.41 -4.32 12.80
C THR A 52 9.94 -4.52 14.24
N TYR A 53 8.79 -5.19 14.42
CA TYR A 53 8.18 -5.49 15.73
C TYR A 53 8.96 -6.53 16.55
N GLY A 54 9.78 -7.37 15.88
CA GLY A 54 10.39 -8.57 16.47
C GLY A 54 11.79 -8.37 17.04
N ASP A 55 12.57 -7.41 16.53
CA ASP A 55 13.94 -7.16 17.01
C ASP A 55 13.94 -6.30 18.28
N THR A 56 13.39 -6.87 19.35
CA THR A 56 13.27 -6.21 20.67
C THR A 56 14.61 -5.99 21.37
N ALA A 57 15.69 -6.61 20.89
CA ALA A 57 17.04 -6.39 21.42
C ALA A 57 17.64 -5.08 20.92
N GLN A 58 17.45 -4.77 19.65
CA GLN A 58 17.90 -3.53 19.01
C GLN A 58 16.88 -2.41 19.21
N PHE A 59 15.62 -2.71 19.10
CA PHE A 59 14.49 -1.77 19.23
C PHE A 59 13.56 -2.24 20.37
N PRO A 60 13.84 -1.89 21.62
CA PRO A 60 12.98 -2.23 22.75
C PRO A 60 11.54 -1.76 22.58
N PHE A 61 11.33 -0.67 21.83
CA PHE A 61 10.05 -0.09 21.49
C PHE A 61 9.94 0.16 19.97
N LEU A 62 8.74 0.10 19.42
CA LEU A 62 8.51 0.38 18.00
C LEU A 62 9.01 1.78 17.60
N ALA A 63 8.91 2.74 18.50
CA ALA A 63 9.39 4.10 18.31
C ALA A 63 10.91 4.17 18.09
N ASP A 64 11.72 3.30 18.73
CA ASP A 64 13.16 3.26 18.53
C ASP A 64 13.51 2.91 17.07
N ALA A 65 12.74 2.01 16.45
CA ALA A 65 12.91 1.67 15.04
C ALA A 65 12.54 2.85 14.12
N LEU A 66 11.47 3.55 14.43
CA LEU A 66 11.04 4.74 13.67
C LEU A 66 12.03 5.91 13.80
N ASP A 67 12.70 6.06 14.94
CA ASP A 67 13.73 7.08 15.19
C ASP A 67 14.97 6.93 14.31
N THR A 68 15.17 5.75 13.69
CA THR A 68 16.23 5.55 12.69
C THR A 68 15.97 6.31 11.39
N GLY A 69 14.74 6.79 11.16
CA GLY A 69 14.31 7.39 9.91
C GLY A 69 13.79 6.39 8.88
N ALA A 70 13.60 5.12 9.27
CA ALA A 70 13.06 4.09 8.40
C ALA A 70 11.67 4.47 7.88
N SER A 71 11.47 4.32 6.59
CA SER A 71 10.22 4.66 5.89
C SER A 71 9.38 3.44 5.51
N LEU A 72 9.78 2.24 5.93
CA LEU A 72 8.97 1.03 5.90
C LEU A 72 9.17 0.28 7.20
N ILE A 73 8.08 -0.19 7.77
CA ILE A 73 8.05 -1.12 8.91
C ILE A 73 7.16 -2.31 8.54
N GLU A 74 7.48 -3.46 9.11
CA GLU A 74 6.71 -4.69 8.89
C GLU A 74 6.11 -5.18 10.20
N LEU A 75 4.85 -5.64 10.13
CA LEU A 75 4.10 -6.20 11.24
C LEU A 75 3.46 -7.53 10.79
N ASP A 76 3.96 -8.65 11.33
CA ASP A 76 3.33 -9.96 11.13
C ASP A 76 2.08 -10.09 11.98
N THR A 77 0.96 -10.33 11.30
CA THR A 77 -0.35 -10.26 11.93
C THR A 77 -1.08 -11.59 11.84
N TRP A 78 -1.60 -12.06 12.97
CA TRP A 78 -2.43 -13.26 13.08
C TRP A 78 -3.85 -12.90 13.45
N VAL A 79 -4.81 -13.62 12.89
CA VAL A 79 -6.20 -13.62 13.37
C VAL A 79 -6.31 -14.58 14.56
N ASP A 80 -6.82 -14.09 15.70
CA ASP A 80 -7.11 -14.93 16.85
C ASP A 80 -8.62 -15.20 16.91
N PRO A 81 -9.07 -16.41 16.56
CA PRO A 81 -10.49 -16.73 16.50
C PRO A 81 -11.15 -16.85 17.88
N PHE A 82 -10.38 -16.89 18.96
CA PHE A 82 -10.89 -17.02 20.32
C PHE A 82 -11.14 -15.66 20.99
N THR A 83 -10.21 -14.71 20.78
CA THR A 83 -10.34 -13.35 21.34
C THR A 83 -10.90 -12.35 20.34
N HIS A 84 -11.03 -12.72 19.07
CA HIS A 84 -11.44 -11.85 17.96
C HIS A 84 -10.52 -10.62 17.81
N GLU A 85 -9.21 -10.83 17.95
CA GLU A 85 -8.19 -9.80 17.91
C GLU A 85 -7.16 -10.08 16.84
N TRP A 86 -6.51 -9.02 16.38
CA TRP A 86 -5.37 -9.08 15.49
C TRP A 86 -4.09 -9.09 16.32
N LYS A 87 -3.45 -10.25 16.42
CA LYS A 87 -2.19 -10.44 17.17
C LYS A 87 -1.00 -10.04 16.31
N VAL A 88 0.05 -9.50 16.94
CA VAL A 88 1.32 -9.21 16.28
C VAL A 88 2.42 -10.09 16.84
N SER A 89 2.90 -11.03 16.01
CA SER A 89 3.92 -12.00 16.39
C SER A 89 4.42 -12.77 15.17
N HIS A 90 5.70 -13.15 15.14
CA HIS A 90 6.26 -13.95 14.06
C HIS A 90 5.69 -15.37 13.99
N ALA A 91 5.66 -16.09 15.12
CA ALA A 91 5.37 -17.52 15.15
C ALA A 91 4.32 -17.94 16.18
N ASN A 92 3.70 -17.00 16.90
CA ASN A 92 2.69 -17.31 17.90
C ASN A 92 1.31 -16.80 17.49
N PRO A 93 0.44 -17.65 16.93
CA PRO A 93 -0.87 -17.23 16.45
C PRO A 93 -1.84 -16.79 17.54
N LEU A 94 -1.61 -17.22 18.79
CA LEU A 94 -2.51 -16.98 19.93
C LEU A 94 -1.97 -15.95 20.93
N GLY A 95 -0.87 -15.26 20.59
CA GLY A 95 -0.26 -14.30 21.50
C GLY A 95 0.52 -13.22 20.78
N ASN A 96 0.69 -12.11 21.47
CA ASN A 96 1.52 -11.02 21.02
C ASN A 96 2.98 -11.23 21.45
N LYS A 97 3.92 -11.00 20.55
CA LYS A 97 5.35 -10.94 20.84
C LYS A 97 5.98 -9.86 19.98
N ASN A 98 5.99 -8.63 20.51
CA ASN A 98 6.40 -7.46 19.77
C ASN A 98 6.85 -6.33 20.72
N ASN A 99 7.33 -5.24 20.13
CA ASN A 99 7.84 -4.05 20.81
C ASN A 99 6.83 -2.90 20.92
N CYS A 100 5.54 -3.12 20.61
CA CYS A 100 4.49 -2.12 20.77
C CYS A 100 4.07 -1.98 22.24
N VAL A 101 3.75 -0.76 22.69
CA VAL A 101 3.51 -0.44 24.11
C VAL A 101 2.09 0.07 24.42
N ASP A 102 1.26 0.40 23.44
CA ASP A 102 -0.04 1.02 23.63
C ASP A 102 0.08 2.40 24.29
N ALA A 103 0.86 3.28 23.68
CA ALA A 103 1.15 4.60 24.20
C ALA A 103 -0.12 5.49 24.23
N ALA A 104 -0.33 6.21 25.31
CA ALA A 104 -1.36 7.24 25.40
C ALA A 104 -0.87 8.61 24.90
N GLY A 105 0.43 8.80 24.77
CA GLY A 105 1.07 10.02 24.30
C GLY A 105 2.56 9.84 24.01
N PRO A 106 3.25 10.86 23.44
CA PRO A 106 4.64 10.73 23.01
C PRO A 106 5.61 10.29 24.12
N ALA A 107 5.35 10.65 25.38
CA ALA A 107 6.20 10.26 26.50
C ALA A 107 6.09 8.76 26.87
N ASP A 108 5.06 8.07 26.39
CA ASP A 108 4.81 6.66 26.68
C ASP A 108 5.44 5.73 25.63
N LEU A 109 5.82 6.26 24.46
CA LEU A 109 6.36 5.49 23.34
C LEU A 109 7.63 4.69 23.67
N TYR A 110 8.38 5.10 24.71
CA TYR A 110 9.67 4.54 25.08
C TYR A 110 9.65 3.92 26.49
N ARG A 111 8.46 3.50 26.96
CA ARG A 111 8.30 2.91 28.30
C ARG A 111 7.06 2.03 28.39
N GLY A 112 7.03 1.19 29.39
CA GLY A 112 5.88 0.33 29.70
C GLY A 112 6.04 -1.11 29.24
N GLY A 113 4.97 -1.86 29.32
CA GLY A 113 4.96 -3.27 28.91
C GLY A 113 4.67 -3.41 27.43
N THR A 114 5.50 -4.17 26.74
CA THR A 114 5.37 -4.51 25.32
C THR A 114 4.39 -5.66 25.07
N ASN A 115 4.41 -6.23 23.86
CA ASN A 115 3.57 -7.37 23.45
C ASN A 115 2.08 -7.00 23.34
N LYS A 116 1.78 -5.99 22.56
CA LYS A 116 0.42 -5.49 22.33
C LYS A 116 -0.18 -6.01 21.02
N ASP A 117 -1.49 -5.83 20.85
CA ASP A 117 -2.20 -6.14 19.62
C ASP A 117 -1.88 -5.15 18.47
N LEU A 118 -2.41 -5.43 17.28
CA LEU A 118 -2.18 -4.59 16.11
C LEU A 118 -2.71 -3.17 16.31
N GLY A 119 -3.86 -3.00 16.95
CA GLY A 119 -4.44 -1.68 17.19
C GLY A 119 -3.48 -0.80 18.00
N SER A 120 -2.91 -1.35 19.07
CA SER A 120 -1.91 -0.67 19.90
C SER A 120 -0.63 -0.32 19.12
N CYS A 121 -0.15 -1.21 18.24
CA CYS A 121 1.00 -0.91 17.37
C CYS A 121 0.71 0.27 16.43
N LEU A 122 -0.51 0.33 15.89
CA LEU A 122 -0.94 1.44 15.01
C LEU A 122 -1.11 2.74 15.80
N ASP A 123 -1.55 2.70 17.06
CA ASP A 123 -1.59 3.89 17.93
C ASP A 123 -0.20 4.43 18.23
N ASP A 124 0.77 3.54 18.55
CA ASP A 124 2.17 3.93 18.75
C ASP A 124 2.73 4.65 17.52
N LEU A 125 2.51 4.09 16.32
CA LEU A 125 2.90 4.73 15.06
C LEU A 125 2.25 6.09 14.87
N ARG A 126 0.94 6.20 15.10
CA ARG A 126 0.20 7.46 14.96
C ARG A 126 0.71 8.53 15.91
N ILE A 127 0.97 8.16 17.18
CA ILE A 127 1.48 9.07 18.19
C ILE A 127 2.88 9.53 17.85
N TRP A 128 3.73 8.60 17.39
CA TRP A 128 5.08 8.92 16.94
C TRP A 128 5.07 9.90 15.76
N LEU A 129 4.29 9.63 14.71
CA LEU A 129 4.15 10.53 13.55
C LEU A 129 3.61 11.90 13.95
N GLY A 130 2.69 11.96 14.90
CA GLY A 130 2.18 13.22 15.45
C GLY A 130 3.27 14.07 16.11
N ALA A 131 4.29 13.43 16.70
CA ALA A 131 5.47 14.10 17.25
C ALA A 131 6.54 14.41 16.17
N HIS A 132 6.49 13.75 15.00
CA HIS A 132 7.45 13.89 13.91
C HIS A 132 6.77 14.28 12.57
N PRO A 133 6.05 15.41 12.50
CA PRO A 133 5.18 15.77 11.36
C PRO A 133 5.94 15.98 10.04
N GLY A 134 7.26 16.15 10.10
CA GLY A 134 8.15 16.28 8.92
C GLY A 134 8.74 14.95 8.45
N HIS A 135 8.45 13.84 9.12
CA HIS A 135 8.96 12.54 8.70
C HIS A 135 8.39 12.12 7.33
N ALA A 136 9.21 11.48 6.52
CA ALA A 136 8.77 10.89 5.25
C ALA A 136 7.59 9.93 5.48
N PRO A 137 6.74 9.67 4.48
CA PRO A 137 5.66 8.71 4.65
C PRO A 137 6.22 7.34 5.06
N VAL A 138 5.53 6.69 5.99
CA VAL A 138 5.87 5.34 6.45
C VAL A 138 4.96 4.33 5.76
N MET A 139 5.54 3.38 5.05
CA MET A 139 4.81 2.20 4.60
C MET A 139 4.76 1.19 5.74
N VAL A 140 3.56 0.70 6.04
CA VAL A 140 3.35 -0.43 6.95
C VAL A 140 3.03 -1.65 6.11
N LYS A 141 3.95 -2.60 6.08
CA LYS A 141 3.74 -3.91 5.49
C LYS A 141 3.07 -4.81 6.51
N LEU A 142 1.85 -5.21 6.22
CA LEU A 142 1.10 -6.18 7.00
C LEU A 142 1.24 -7.55 6.34
N GLU A 143 2.03 -8.44 6.94
CA GLU A 143 2.02 -9.85 6.57
C GLU A 143 0.90 -10.55 7.35
N LEU A 144 -0.20 -10.89 6.68
CA LEU A 144 -1.28 -11.64 7.31
C LEU A 144 -0.92 -13.12 7.33
N LYS A 145 -0.32 -13.58 8.43
CA LYS A 145 0.30 -14.91 8.55
C LYS A 145 -0.64 -16.06 8.21
N ALA A 146 -1.92 -15.97 8.55
CA ALA A 146 -2.94 -16.99 8.30
C ALA A 146 -4.10 -16.47 7.42
N GLY A 147 -3.94 -15.30 6.80
CA GLY A 147 -5.00 -14.65 6.04
C GLY A 147 -6.10 -14.03 6.90
N PHE A 148 -7.21 -13.71 6.27
CA PHE A 148 -8.42 -13.21 6.93
C PHE A 148 -9.28 -14.36 7.47
N ASP A 149 -10.09 -14.09 8.49
CA ASP A 149 -11.16 -14.97 8.93
C ASP A 149 -12.46 -14.18 9.15
N ALA A 150 -13.21 -14.00 8.08
CA ALA A 150 -14.49 -13.30 8.12
C ALA A 150 -15.55 -14.03 8.96
N THR A 151 -15.39 -15.34 9.22
CA THR A 151 -16.36 -16.14 10.01
C THR A 151 -16.35 -15.75 11.48
N VAL A 152 -15.23 -15.23 11.97
CA VAL A 152 -15.09 -14.71 13.33
C VAL A 152 -15.02 -13.17 13.37
N GLY A 153 -15.37 -12.50 12.27
CA GLY A 153 -15.37 -11.04 12.21
C GLY A 153 -13.98 -10.41 12.04
N LEU A 154 -13.04 -11.13 11.45
CA LEU A 154 -11.67 -10.66 11.17
C LEU A 154 -11.38 -10.67 9.65
N GLY A 155 -12.32 -10.13 8.86
CA GLY A 155 -12.19 -9.96 7.43
C GLY A 155 -11.63 -8.58 7.02
N PRO A 156 -11.54 -8.30 5.71
CA PRO A 156 -11.01 -7.04 5.18
C PRO A 156 -11.71 -5.79 5.73
N ALA A 157 -13.04 -5.80 5.83
CA ALA A 157 -13.81 -4.67 6.34
C ALA A 157 -13.51 -4.34 7.81
N GLN A 158 -13.26 -5.38 8.63
CA GLN A 158 -12.92 -5.22 10.04
C GLN A 158 -11.48 -4.72 10.21
N LEU A 159 -10.55 -5.19 9.38
CA LEU A 159 -9.19 -4.66 9.36
C LEU A 159 -9.19 -3.17 8.97
N ASP A 160 -9.94 -2.78 7.95
CA ASP A 160 -10.10 -1.37 7.59
C ASP A 160 -10.73 -0.53 8.70
N ALA A 161 -11.69 -1.09 9.43
CA ALA A 161 -12.30 -0.42 10.57
C ALA A 161 -11.30 -0.23 11.72
N LEU A 162 -10.45 -1.23 11.99
CA LEU A 162 -9.36 -1.14 12.96
C LEU A 162 -8.38 -0.03 12.54
N VAL A 163 -7.85 -0.10 11.33
CA VAL A 163 -6.90 0.90 10.78
C VAL A 163 -7.48 2.31 10.88
N ARG A 164 -8.73 2.50 10.48
CA ARG A 164 -9.40 3.80 10.56
C ARG A 164 -9.55 4.29 12.00
N THR A 165 -9.79 3.39 12.94
CA THR A 165 -9.96 3.74 14.37
C THR A 165 -8.63 4.21 14.97
N HIS A 166 -7.54 3.53 14.67
CA HIS A 166 -6.24 3.78 15.31
C HIS A 166 -5.38 4.80 14.57
N LEU A 167 -5.38 4.81 13.24
CA LEU A 167 -4.58 5.76 12.44
C LEU A 167 -5.37 6.98 11.97
N GLY A 168 -6.69 6.85 11.80
CA GLY A 168 -7.55 7.96 11.39
C GLY A 168 -7.07 8.69 10.13
N GLY A 169 -6.94 9.99 10.21
CA GLY A 169 -6.50 10.85 9.10
C GLY A 169 -5.02 10.74 8.74
N ALA A 170 -4.21 9.95 9.45
CA ALA A 170 -2.82 9.71 9.10
C ALA A 170 -2.67 8.79 7.87
N VAL A 171 -3.69 7.98 7.53
CA VAL A 171 -3.63 7.06 6.39
C VAL A 171 -3.76 7.79 5.07
N PHE A 172 -2.88 7.47 4.11
CA PHE A 172 -3.08 7.70 2.69
C PHE A 172 -3.75 6.46 2.09
N ARG A 173 -4.97 6.60 1.64
CA ARG A 173 -5.88 5.49 1.30
C ARG A 173 -5.91 5.20 -0.19
N PRO A 174 -6.38 4.01 -0.61
CA PRO A 174 -6.68 3.72 -2.01
C PRO A 174 -7.55 4.79 -2.68
N ALA A 175 -8.56 5.30 -1.99
CA ALA A 175 -9.43 6.36 -2.51
C ALA A 175 -8.69 7.68 -2.77
N ASP A 176 -7.66 8.00 -1.98
CA ASP A 176 -6.87 9.21 -2.14
C ASP A 176 -5.96 9.12 -3.38
N LEU A 177 -5.40 7.93 -3.68
CA LEU A 177 -4.71 7.67 -4.94
C LEU A 177 -5.69 7.67 -6.12
N LEU A 178 -6.84 7.01 -5.95
CA LEU A 178 -7.84 6.89 -7.00
C LEU A 178 -8.25 8.25 -7.55
N GLY A 179 -8.54 9.23 -6.67
CA GLY A 179 -9.00 10.54 -7.09
C GLY A 179 -10.25 10.44 -7.98
N GLY A 180 -10.13 10.86 -9.23
CA GLY A 180 -11.20 10.74 -10.24
C GLY A 180 -11.02 9.61 -11.24
N TYR A 181 -10.00 8.75 -11.08
CA TYR A 181 -9.71 7.65 -12.00
C TYR A 181 -10.61 6.43 -11.74
N PRO A 182 -10.85 5.58 -12.76
CA PRO A 182 -11.74 4.42 -12.62
C PRO A 182 -11.15 3.27 -11.78
N SER A 183 -9.82 3.23 -11.60
CA SER A 183 -9.11 2.18 -10.89
C SER A 183 -7.78 2.68 -10.33
N LEU A 184 -7.20 1.96 -9.38
CA LEU A 184 -5.85 2.24 -8.87
C LEU A 184 -4.80 2.13 -9.97
N ASP A 185 -4.92 1.13 -10.84
CA ASP A 185 -4.05 0.96 -12.01
C ASP A 185 -4.06 2.20 -12.91
N ALA A 186 -5.23 2.70 -13.26
CA ALA A 186 -5.36 3.91 -14.09
C ALA A 186 -4.79 5.15 -13.40
N ALA A 187 -5.00 5.28 -12.10
CA ALA A 187 -4.47 6.39 -11.30
C ALA A 187 -2.94 6.34 -11.20
N ALA A 188 -2.37 5.18 -10.87
CA ALA A 188 -0.92 5.00 -10.77
C ALA A 188 -0.25 5.30 -12.12
N ARG A 189 -0.72 4.70 -13.22
CA ARG A 189 -0.18 4.91 -14.57
C ARG A 189 -0.30 6.36 -15.06
N ALA A 190 -1.25 7.10 -14.54
CA ALA A 190 -1.36 8.54 -14.79
C ALA A 190 -0.41 9.38 -13.91
N GLY A 191 0.40 8.76 -13.05
CA GLY A 191 1.31 9.45 -12.12
C GLY A 191 0.58 10.17 -10.99
N ASN A 192 -0.55 9.65 -10.52
CA ASN A 192 -1.38 10.33 -9.51
C ASN A 192 -0.88 10.15 -8.07
N TRP A 193 0.28 9.53 -7.86
CA TRP A 193 0.91 9.50 -6.55
C TRP A 193 1.31 10.91 -6.12
N PRO A 194 0.94 11.35 -4.91
CA PRO A 194 1.40 12.63 -4.38
C PRO A 194 2.93 12.66 -4.21
N SER A 195 3.48 13.85 -4.07
CA SER A 195 4.89 13.98 -3.70
C SER A 195 5.15 13.46 -2.29
N ARG A 196 6.38 12.97 -2.04
CA ARG A 196 6.80 12.55 -0.70
C ARG A 196 6.58 13.65 0.34
N ALA A 197 6.85 14.90 -0.04
CA ALA A 197 6.63 16.05 0.84
C ALA A 197 5.14 16.25 1.19
N ALA A 198 4.24 16.02 0.24
CA ALA A 198 2.80 16.09 0.48
C ALA A 198 2.29 14.93 1.36
N LEU A 199 3.04 13.84 1.41
CA LEU A 199 2.75 12.66 2.25
C LEU A 199 3.53 12.66 3.57
N ALA A 200 4.24 13.74 3.93
CA ALA A 200 4.94 13.82 5.21
C ALA A 200 3.97 13.57 6.38
N GLY A 201 4.38 12.70 7.30
CA GLY A 201 3.57 12.28 8.45
C GLY A 201 2.38 11.37 8.09
N LYS A 202 2.32 10.82 6.87
CA LYS A 202 1.29 9.86 6.44
C LYS A 202 1.78 8.43 6.55
N VAL A 203 0.80 7.53 6.67
CA VAL A 203 0.98 6.07 6.62
C VAL A 203 0.37 5.54 5.34
N ILE A 204 1.08 4.64 4.67
CA ILE A 204 0.58 3.84 3.57
C ILE A 204 0.61 2.39 4.04
N LEU A 205 -0.51 1.68 3.94
CA LEU A 205 -0.54 0.27 4.35
C LEU A 205 -0.61 -0.62 3.11
N GLU A 206 0.22 -1.67 3.10
CA GLU A 206 0.06 -2.79 2.20
C GLU A 206 -0.28 -4.06 2.99
N ALA A 207 -0.99 -4.99 2.35
CA ALA A 207 -1.25 -6.31 2.89
C ALA A 207 -0.78 -7.38 1.91
N ILE A 208 -0.02 -8.35 2.45
CA ILE A 208 0.47 -9.51 1.72
C ILE A 208 -0.02 -10.81 2.36
N PRO A 209 -0.19 -11.89 1.55
CA PRO A 209 -0.41 -13.21 2.09
C PRO A 209 0.83 -13.70 2.84
N GLY A 210 0.63 -14.16 4.08
CA GLY A 210 1.71 -14.61 4.94
C GLY A 210 2.18 -16.02 4.62
N THR A 211 3.34 -16.36 5.18
CA THR A 211 4.00 -17.66 4.93
C THR A 211 3.16 -18.86 5.39
N PHE A 212 2.38 -18.72 6.46
CA PHE A 212 1.50 -19.78 6.90
C PHE A 212 0.28 -19.94 5.99
N GLU A 213 -0.35 -18.82 5.58
CA GLU A 213 -1.45 -18.80 4.60
C GLU A 213 -1.05 -19.49 3.31
N GLN A 214 0.11 -19.12 2.74
CA GLN A 214 0.62 -19.70 1.49
C GLN A 214 0.91 -21.21 1.59
N SER A 215 1.26 -21.69 2.77
CA SER A 215 1.54 -23.12 3.02
C SER A 215 0.27 -23.92 3.35
N ASN A 216 -0.87 -23.27 3.60
CA ASN A 216 -2.12 -23.92 3.97
C ASN A 216 -2.84 -24.48 2.74
N PRO A 217 -2.89 -25.81 2.53
CA PRO A 217 -3.51 -26.40 1.34
C PRO A 217 -5.04 -26.28 1.31
N PHE A 218 -5.66 -25.81 2.39
CA PHE A 218 -7.09 -25.63 2.51
C PHE A 218 -7.50 -24.16 2.30
N ASP A 219 -6.54 -23.26 2.25
CA ASP A 219 -6.76 -21.86 1.94
C ASP A 219 -6.59 -21.63 0.44
N HIS A 220 -7.65 -21.20 -0.21
CA HIS A 220 -7.70 -20.93 -1.64
C HIS A 220 -8.04 -19.48 -1.97
N LEU A 221 -8.18 -18.63 -0.96
CA LEU A 221 -8.51 -17.22 -1.10
C LEU A 221 -7.53 -16.40 -0.26
N TRP A 222 -6.33 -16.21 -0.78
CA TRP A 222 -5.27 -15.50 -0.09
C TRP A 222 -5.58 -14.02 0.11
N THR A 223 -4.97 -13.44 1.11
CA THR A 223 -5.10 -12.05 1.56
C THR A 223 -5.16 -11.03 0.44
N ASP A 224 -4.26 -11.11 -0.53
CA ASP A 224 -4.18 -10.19 -1.66
C ASP A 224 -5.43 -10.26 -2.54
N THR A 225 -5.86 -11.47 -2.86
CA THR A 225 -7.05 -11.74 -3.67
C THR A 225 -8.33 -11.37 -2.93
N GLU A 226 -8.45 -11.74 -1.65
CA GLU A 226 -9.62 -11.41 -0.83
C GLU A 226 -9.78 -9.89 -0.67
N TYR A 227 -8.67 -9.19 -0.40
CA TYR A 227 -8.72 -7.74 -0.27
C TYR A 227 -9.03 -7.04 -1.62
N ALA A 228 -8.48 -7.55 -2.74
CA ALA A 228 -8.82 -7.02 -4.06
C ALA A 228 -10.30 -7.25 -4.44
N GLN A 229 -10.89 -8.40 -4.07
CA GLN A 229 -12.33 -8.66 -4.21
C GLN A 229 -13.15 -7.68 -3.37
N TYR A 230 -12.73 -7.41 -2.14
CA TYR A 230 -13.36 -6.43 -1.28
C TYR A 230 -13.32 -5.02 -1.89
N LEU A 231 -12.16 -4.56 -2.43
CA LEU A 231 -12.06 -3.29 -3.15
C LEU A 231 -13.02 -3.23 -4.35
N ASN A 232 -13.10 -4.31 -5.12
CA ASN A 232 -14.01 -4.40 -6.26
C ASN A 232 -15.48 -4.23 -5.82
N GLY A 233 -15.86 -4.86 -4.70
CA GLY A 233 -17.17 -4.71 -4.09
C GLY A 233 -17.44 -3.28 -3.58
N LEU A 234 -16.48 -2.67 -2.91
CA LEU A 234 -16.59 -1.29 -2.44
C LEU A 234 -16.75 -0.29 -3.60
N GLN A 235 -16.00 -0.48 -4.69
CA GLN A 235 -16.12 0.38 -5.87
C GLN A 235 -17.52 0.24 -6.50
N ALA A 236 -18.01 -0.98 -6.67
CA ALA A 236 -19.33 -1.22 -7.19
C ALA A 236 -20.44 -0.60 -6.33
N ALA A 237 -20.24 -0.54 -5.01
CA ALA A 237 -21.15 0.07 -4.05
C ALA A 237 -20.99 1.60 -3.91
N GLY A 238 -20.00 2.23 -4.60
CA GLY A 238 -19.66 3.64 -4.42
C GLY A 238 -19.07 3.95 -3.03
N ALA A 239 -18.47 2.96 -2.39
CA ALA A 239 -17.99 3.00 -1.01
C ALA A 239 -16.46 2.88 -0.88
N ILE A 240 -15.71 3.04 -1.97
CA ILE A 240 -14.25 2.86 -2.02
C ILE A 240 -13.50 3.71 -0.98
N GLY A 241 -14.07 4.82 -0.54
CA GLY A 241 -13.53 5.65 0.54
C GLY A 241 -13.41 4.95 1.91
N GLN A 242 -13.99 3.75 2.06
CA GLN A 242 -13.84 2.93 3.27
C GLN A 242 -12.52 2.17 3.31
N ALA A 243 -11.94 1.84 2.14
CA ALA A 243 -10.68 1.12 2.03
C ALA A 243 -9.52 1.91 2.64
N GLN A 244 -8.67 1.22 3.39
CA GLN A 244 -7.51 1.81 4.08
C GLN A 244 -6.18 1.25 3.57
N ILE A 245 -6.18 0.08 2.92
CA ILE A 245 -5.00 -0.73 2.64
C ILE A 245 -4.90 -0.97 1.13
N PHE A 246 -3.68 -1.11 0.63
CA PHE A 246 -3.41 -1.53 -0.74
C PHE A 246 -3.08 -3.03 -0.75
N PRO A 247 -3.80 -3.87 -1.51
CA PRO A 247 -3.36 -5.25 -1.71
C PRO A 247 -2.06 -5.26 -2.51
N SER A 248 -1.11 -6.08 -2.09
CA SER A 248 0.20 -6.20 -2.73
C SER A 248 0.35 -7.56 -3.39
N VAL A 249 0.89 -7.58 -4.62
CA VAL A 249 1.20 -8.81 -5.34
C VAL A 249 2.51 -9.35 -4.81
N LEU A 250 2.48 -10.49 -4.13
CA LEU A 250 3.67 -11.10 -3.54
C LEU A 250 4.44 -11.94 -4.58
N GLY A 251 5.77 -11.77 -4.57
CA GLY A 251 6.72 -12.57 -5.33
C GLY A 251 7.04 -12.03 -6.72
N ALA A 252 8.34 -12.08 -7.05
CA ALA A 252 8.89 -11.64 -8.32
C ALA A 252 8.39 -12.51 -9.48
N ALA A 253 8.03 -11.89 -10.58
CA ALA A 253 7.70 -12.57 -11.82
C ALA A 253 8.07 -11.71 -13.03
N ALA A 254 8.38 -12.34 -14.15
CA ALA A 254 8.61 -11.66 -15.41
C ALA A 254 7.29 -11.15 -16.01
N GLY A 255 7.33 -9.96 -16.61
CA GLY A 255 6.16 -9.31 -17.20
C GLY A 255 5.19 -8.74 -16.15
N ASP A 256 3.90 -8.83 -16.42
CA ASP A 256 2.87 -8.38 -15.47
C ASP A 256 2.48 -9.51 -14.49
N PRO A 257 2.94 -9.48 -13.23
CA PRO A 257 2.68 -10.55 -12.27
C PRO A 257 1.19 -10.69 -11.90
N ARG A 258 0.35 -9.69 -12.18
CA ARG A 258 -1.10 -9.74 -11.94
C ARG A 258 -1.82 -10.73 -12.87
N THR A 259 -1.14 -11.21 -13.93
CA THR A 259 -1.70 -12.24 -14.83
C THR A 259 -1.92 -13.58 -14.13
N ARG A 260 -1.31 -13.78 -12.95
CA ARG A 260 -1.56 -14.96 -12.10
C ARG A 260 -2.99 -15.03 -11.54
N TYR A 261 -3.67 -13.88 -11.42
CA TYR A 261 -5.03 -13.83 -10.93
C TYR A 261 -6.01 -14.23 -12.04
N PRO A 262 -6.78 -15.33 -11.85
CA PRO A 262 -7.74 -15.80 -12.85
C PRO A 262 -8.83 -14.77 -13.14
N ASP A 263 -9.30 -14.07 -12.10
CA ASP A 263 -10.25 -12.97 -12.26
C ASP A 263 -9.51 -11.69 -12.68
N ALA A 264 -9.60 -11.40 -13.98
CA ALA A 264 -8.94 -10.23 -14.54
C ALA A 264 -9.49 -8.89 -13.99
N SER A 265 -10.71 -8.87 -13.44
CA SER A 265 -11.30 -7.66 -12.86
C SER A 265 -10.58 -7.18 -11.61
N LEU A 266 -9.85 -8.07 -10.93
CA LEU A 266 -9.09 -7.74 -9.74
C LEU A 266 -7.77 -7.04 -10.03
N ARG A 267 -7.19 -7.27 -11.21
CA ARG A 267 -5.86 -6.77 -11.58
C ARG A 267 -5.72 -5.25 -11.47
N GLN A 268 -6.79 -4.54 -11.68
CA GLN A 268 -6.87 -3.08 -11.61
C GLN A 268 -6.66 -2.50 -10.19
N TRP A 269 -6.70 -3.33 -9.16
CA TRP A 269 -6.53 -2.91 -7.76
C TRP A 269 -5.10 -3.07 -7.26
N PHE A 270 -4.25 -3.80 -7.99
CA PHE A 270 -2.87 -4.03 -7.60
C PHE A 270 -1.93 -2.99 -8.24
N VAL A 271 -1.38 -2.14 -7.40
CA VAL A 271 -0.39 -1.10 -7.75
C VAL A 271 0.81 -1.11 -6.80
N VAL A 272 0.83 -2.06 -5.85
CA VAL A 272 1.93 -2.37 -4.96
C VAL A 272 2.35 -3.81 -5.20
N PHE A 273 3.65 -4.04 -5.22
CA PHE A 273 4.27 -5.33 -5.49
C PHE A 273 5.37 -5.56 -4.46
N ASP A 274 5.45 -6.75 -3.91
CA ASP A 274 6.44 -7.12 -2.89
C ASP A 274 7.11 -8.43 -3.25
N GLY A 275 8.39 -8.58 -2.93
CA GLY A 275 9.11 -9.82 -3.06
C GLY A 275 10.58 -9.71 -2.74
N ASP A 276 11.22 -10.87 -2.67
CA ASP A 276 12.65 -10.99 -2.40
C ASP A 276 13.49 -10.23 -3.44
N ALA A 277 14.34 -9.33 -2.97
CA ALA A 277 15.25 -8.54 -3.79
C ALA A 277 16.15 -9.41 -4.70
N HIS A 278 16.63 -10.57 -4.17
CA HIS A 278 17.40 -11.53 -4.95
C HIS A 278 16.60 -12.07 -6.13
N ALA A 279 15.33 -12.40 -5.93
CA ALA A 279 14.48 -12.93 -7.00
C ALA A 279 14.25 -11.90 -8.12
N TYR A 280 14.15 -10.61 -7.79
CA TYR A 280 14.08 -9.56 -8.81
C TYR A 280 15.41 -9.33 -9.53
N VAL A 281 16.48 -9.08 -8.77
CA VAL A 281 17.74 -8.58 -9.32
C VAL A 281 18.57 -9.72 -9.94
N ASP A 282 18.77 -10.80 -9.20
CA ASP A 282 19.60 -11.94 -9.68
C ASP A 282 18.78 -12.89 -10.56
N GLY A 283 17.43 -12.88 -10.41
CA GLY A 283 16.51 -13.55 -11.32
C GLY A 283 16.34 -12.86 -12.68
N GLY A 284 16.92 -11.66 -12.86
CA GLY A 284 16.89 -10.93 -14.13
C GLY A 284 15.52 -10.44 -14.54
N VAL A 285 14.64 -10.14 -13.57
CA VAL A 285 13.32 -9.55 -13.83
C VAL A 285 13.48 -8.12 -14.31
N ASP A 286 12.79 -7.75 -15.40
CA ASP A 286 12.73 -6.36 -15.85
C ASP A 286 11.86 -5.52 -14.89
N THR A 287 12.54 -4.91 -13.92
CA THR A 287 11.90 -4.07 -12.91
C THR A 287 11.55 -2.66 -13.41
N SER A 288 12.03 -2.27 -14.60
CA SER A 288 11.65 -1.00 -15.23
C SER A 288 10.16 -0.94 -15.57
N TRP A 289 9.51 -2.09 -15.71
CA TRP A 289 8.07 -2.19 -15.91
C TRP A 289 7.29 -1.56 -14.75
N TYR A 290 7.72 -1.79 -13.50
CA TYR A 290 7.06 -1.21 -12.32
C TYR A 290 7.22 0.31 -12.28
N ASP A 291 8.42 0.81 -12.61
CA ASP A 291 8.72 2.24 -12.64
C ASP A 291 7.96 2.95 -13.76
N THR A 292 7.98 2.41 -14.98
CA THR A 292 7.26 2.95 -16.14
C THR A 292 5.75 3.08 -15.90
N ASN A 293 5.17 2.20 -15.09
CA ASN A 293 3.77 2.23 -14.73
C ASN A 293 3.49 2.96 -13.41
N HIS A 294 4.51 3.54 -12.78
CA HIS A 294 4.42 4.22 -11.48
C HIS A 294 3.86 3.33 -10.36
N TYR A 295 4.12 2.02 -10.42
CA TYR A 295 3.75 1.10 -9.35
C TYR A 295 4.81 1.11 -8.26
N LEU A 296 4.41 0.90 -7.01
CA LEU A 296 5.35 0.73 -5.91
C LEU A 296 5.91 -0.70 -5.94
N LEU A 297 7.22 -0.81 -5.80
CA LEU A 297 7.94 -2.07 -5.72
C LEU A 297 8.69 -2.14 -4.40
N VAL A 298 8.30 -3.06 -3.53
CA VAL A 298 8.99 -3.40 -2.30
C VAL A 298 9.94 -4.56 -2.58
N MET A 299 11.22 -4.37 -2.32
CA MET A 299 12.25 -5.39 -2.41
C MET A 299 12.71 -5.76 -1.00
N THR A 300 12.32 -6.95 -0.55
CA THR A 300 12.67 -7.48 0.77
C THR A 300 13.98 -8.24 0.74
N ASP A 301 14.57 -8.51 1.92
CA ASP A 301 15.79 -9.28 2.08
C ASP A 301 16.95 -8.75 1.23
N ALA A 302 17.19 -7.46 1.31
CA ALA A 302 18.23 -6.77 0.55
C ALA A 302 19.62 -7.41 0.69
N GLN A 303 19.90 -8.07 1.80
CA GLN A 303 21.14 -8.79 2.11
C GLN A 303 21.37 -9.99 1.19
N ASN A 304 20.31 -10.62 0.66
CA ASN A 304 20.40 -11.85 -0.11
C ASN A 304 20.86 -11.66 -1.57
N VAL A 305 20.79 -10.43 -2.09
CA VAL A 305 21.25 -10.14 -3.47
C VAL A 305 22.74 -10.42 -3.61
N THR A 306 23.15 -11.08 -4.70
CA THR A 306 24.54 -11.49 -4.95
C THR A 306 25.47 -10.28 -5.25
N PRO A 307 26.68 -10.22 -4.63
CA PRO A 307 27.16 -11.06 -3.56
C PRO A 307 26.39 -10.81 -2.26
N ALA A 308 25.97 -11.88 -1.56
CA ALA A 308 25.23 -11.75 -0.32
C ALA A 308 26.03 -10.98 0.74
N LEU A 309 25.34 -10.16 1.51
CA LEU A 309 25.91 -9.44 2.65
C LEU A 309 25.56 -10.14 3.96
N SER A 310 26.18 -9.71 5.06
CA SER A 310 25.71 -10.14 6.39
C SER A 310 24.26 -9.74 6.61
N ASP A 311 23.47 -10.64 7.19
CA ASP A 311 22.05 -10.41 7.44
C ASP A 311 21.82 -9.22 8.38
N THR A 312 22.66 -9.06 9.41
CA THR A 312 22.42 -8.07 10.46
C THR A 312 23.54 -7.03 10.61
N ALA A 313 24.77 -7.32 10.17
CA ALA A 313 25.94 -6.47 10.42
C ALA A 313 26.90 -6.38 9.21
N PRO A 314 26.46 -5.92 8.04
CA PRO A 314 27.36 -5.64 6.93
C PRO A 314 28.20 -4.40 7.21
N ALA A 315 29.30 -4.22 6.45
CA ALA A 315 30.00 -2.95 6.46
C ALA A 315 29.08 -1.83 5.92
N LEU A 316 29.14 -0.65 6.52
CA LEU A 316 28.27 0.48 6.13
C LEU A 316 28.34 0.79 4.63
N ALA A 317 29.57 0.81 4.06
CA ALA A 317 29.75 1.08 2.63
C ALA A 317 29.08 0.03 1.73
N ASP A 318 29.08 -1.25 2.14
CA ASP A 318 28.47 -2.33 1.36
C ASP A 318 26.92 -2.25 1.44
N ALA A 319 26.40 -1.92 2.61
CA ALA A 319 24.96 -1.72 2.82
C ALA A 319 24.44 -0.53 1.99
N THR A 320 25.11 0.64 2.07
CA THR A 320 24.77 1.82 1.26
C THR A 320 24.85 1.51 -0.24
N ALA A 321 25.91 0.83 -0.70
CA ALA A 321 26.04 0.44 -2.10
C ALA A 321 24.93 -0.53 -2.54
N ARG A 322 24.48 -1.42 -1.64
CA ARG A 322 23.38 -2.33 -1.91
C ARG A 322 22.06 -1.58 -2.05
N VAL A 323 21.74 -0.62 -1.17
CA VAL A 323 20.53 0.21 -1.29
C VAL A 323 20.57 0.99 -2.60
N ALA A 324 21.70 1.60 -2.98
CA ALA A 324 21.84 2.29 -4.26
C ALA A 324 21.63 1.36 -5.46
N ARG A 325 22.13 0.11 -5.40
CA ARG A 325 21.89 -0.90 -6.44
C ARG A 325 20.41 -1.26 -6.57
N LEU A 326 19.69 -1.38 -5.46
CA LEU A 326 18.26 -1.70 -5.48
C LEU A 326 17.42 -0.49 -5.93
N ALA A 327 17.84 0.73 -5.60
CA ALA A 327 17.23 1.94 -6.15
C ALA A 327 17.39 2.00 -7.69
N ALA A 328 18.59 1.71 -8.20
CA ALA A 328 18.85 1.60 -9.65
C ALA A 328 18.07 0.45 -10.29
N ALA A 329 17.76 -0.62 -9.54
CA ALA A 329 16.87 -1.70 -9.93
C ALA A 329 15.38 -1.38 -9.68
N HIS A 330 15.02 -0.11 -9.57
CA HIS A 330 13.66 0.40 -9.49
C HIS A 330 12.86 0.01 -8.23
N ALA A 331 13.50 -0.30 -7.09
CA ALA A 331 12.81 -0.42 -5.82
C ALA A 331 12.19 0.92 -5.40
N SER A 332 10.94 0.90 -4.90
CA SER A 332 10.34 2.03 -4.18
C SER A 332 10.67 1.97 -2.69
N PHE A 333 10.71 0.76 -2.15
CA PHE A 333 11.10 0.48 -0.79
C PHE A 333 12.08 -0.69 -0.77
N VAL A 334 13.09 -0.59 0.07
CA VAL A 334 14.08 -1.64 0.33
C VAL A 334 13.92 -2.07 1.77
N SER A 335 13.63 -3.34 2.02
CA SER A 335 13.53 -3.90 3.37
C SER A 335 14.75 -4.76 3.69
N CYS A 336 15.28 -4.63 4.91
CA CYS A 336 16.48 -5.35 5.37
C CYS A 336 16.49 -5.52 6.89
N ASP A 337 17.43 -6.36 7.38
CA ASP A 337 17.65 -6.63 8.81
C ASP A 337 18.82 -5.82 9.40
N TRP A 338 19.24 -4.75 8.74
CA TRP A 338 20.43 -3.95 9.16
C TRP A 338 20.12 -2.94 10.26
N THR A 339 19.49 -3.43 11.30
CA THR A 339 18.97 -2.62 12.42
C THR A 339 20.02 -1.81 13.16
N GLY A 340 21.30 -2.22 13.11
CA GLY A 340 22.44 -1.48 13.64
C GLY A 340 22.97 -0.35 12.75
N LEU A 341 22.36 -0.08 11.58
CA LEU A 341 22.85 0.90 10.61
C LEU A 341 21.83 2.03 10.36
N PRO A 342 21.53 2.89 11.33
CA PRO A 342 20.50 3.93 11.16
C PRO A 342 20.79 4.89 9.99
N ALA A 343 22.06 5.10 9.63
CA ALA A 343 22.43 5.91 8.47
C ALA A 343 21.92 5.31 7.15
N VAL A 344 21.83 3.98 7.05
CA VAL A 344 21.25 3.28 5.89
C VAL A 344 19.73 3.28 5.95
N LEU A 345 19.17 3.03 7.13
CA LEU A 345 17.71 2.94 7.32
C LEU A 345 16.99 4.26 6.99
N GLY A 346 17.65 5.41 7.23
CA GLY A 346 17.12 6.72 6.89
C GLY A 346 17.40 7.18 5.45
N GLU A 347 18.03 6.36 4.59
CA GLU A 347 18.35 6.77 3.21
C GLU A 347 17.11 6.99 2.36
N GLN A 348 17.18 8.07 1.55
CA GLN A 348 16.18 8.45 0.57
C GLN A 348 16.90 8.69 -0.76
N LEU A 349 16.63 7.88 -1.76
CA LEU A 349 17.27 7.93 -3.08
C LEU A 349 16.26 8.21 -4.17
N GLN A 350 16.75 8.58 -5.34
CA GLN A 350 15.94 8.61 -6.55
C GLN A 350 15.86 7.20 -7.13
N ARG A 351 14.66 6.78 -7.50
CA ARG A 351 14.39 5.49 -8.10
C ARG A 351 14.89 5.45 -9.55
N GLY A 352 15.44 4.33 -9.97
CA GLY A 352 15.90 4.10 -11.34
C GLY A 352 17.21 4.81 -11.71
N GLN A 353 17.99 5.29 -10.72
CA GLN A 353 19.27 5.99 -10.95
C GLN A 353 20.43 5.37 -10.20
#